data_a859b76e355b0406ee52d6cb93bd9312
#
_entry.id   a859b76e355b0406ee52d6cb93bd9312
#
_cell.length_a   1.000
_cell.length_b   1.000
_cell.length_c   1.000
_cell.angle_alpha   90.00
_cell.angle_beta   90.00
_cell.angle_gamma   90.00
#
_symmetry.space_group_name_H-M   'P 1'
#
loop_
_entity.id
_entity.type
_entity.pdbx_description
1 polymer ?
#
loop_
_entity_poly.entity_id
_entity_poly.type
_entity_poly.pdbx_seq_one_letter_code
_entity_poly.pdbx_strand_id
1 'polypeptide(L)'
;MEMKTFAQHMNKKFTPYLTILLVVFVSFLNAQNLNINSLEKEIIKYNREGKHTLSQKKLSDLLFSGNLTKEEEANVLFYMATTYRGVTDYMMCIDYLNKSAAIAKDLPTDDVLKMKLDYEYAFAYFDNKEYDKSQQVMDHIAAQHYSQTIPEDQSYILMQQGYLFLMSKDFGNAEKNYNEAMEIMKTANYCNLPIVYVKMMDLYSRKKQMQKVESLYAESLQISKSCGILKYETYVASEMEKIYKENNLLDKAYAVGIKVDSLRKLEDLDNRVSEMHIIDKKYLEKKDLQENEAVFSEKIGVLLIALILLIIIGYSFFRSRSLKIEKVKMKEEIEQIKEDLNSYSQKPQNDVKFVNSESTLLNYDLLTERQKELLRLMADGLSNKEIADKLFITESTVKYHIKNIYSILDLKDRKDFFKKIR
;
A
#
# COMPACT_ATOMS: atom_id res chain seq x y z
N MET A 1 -46.41 -4.48 -17.06
CA MET A 1 -46.30 -3.37 -16.08
C MET A 1 -45.40 -3.73 -14.89
N GLU A 2 -45.21 -5.00 -14.60
CA GLU A 2 -44.41 -5.48 -13.43
C GLU A 2 -42.88 -5.49 -13.59
N MET A 3 -42.35 -5.53 -14.82
CA MET A 3 -40.89 -5.48 -15.04
C MET A 3 -40.26 -4.09 -14.78
N LYS A 4 -41.02 -3.00 -14.91
CA LYS A 4 -40.52 -1.64 -14.59
C LYS A 4 -40.43 -1.36 -13.09
N THR A 5 -41.30 -1.93 -12.28
CA THR A 5 -41.28 -1.80 -10.81
C THR A 5 -40.16 -2.61 -10.16
N PHE A 6 -39.79 -3.76 -10.71
CA PHE A 6 -38.68 -4.58 -10.21
C PHE A 6 -37.33 -3.90 -10.48
N ALA A 7 -37.12 -3.32 -11.66
CA ALA A 7 -35.92 -2.56 -12.01
C ALA A 7 -35.76 -1.28 -11.18
N GLN A 8 -36.86 -0.60 -10.82
CA GLN A 8 -36.81 0.58 -9.94
C GLN A 8 -36.51 0.23 -8.47
N HIS A 9 -36.93 -0.95 -8.01
CA HIS A 9 -36.63 -1.42 -6.61
C HIS A 9 -35.21 -1.94 -6.46
N MET A 10 -34.66 -2.58 -7.50
CA MET A 10 -33.23 -2.98 -7.51
C MET A 10 -32.30 -1.75 -7.58
N ASN A 11 -32.63 -0.73 -8.35
CA ASN A 11 -31.80 0.48 -8.47
C ASN A 11 -31.70 1.28 -7.17
N LYS A 12 -32.75 1.33 -6.33
CA LYS A 12 -32.71 2.04 -5.04
C LYS A 12 -31.89 1.36 -3.95
N LYS A 13 -31.67 0.04 -4.01
CA LYS A 13 -30.89 -0.70 -3.01
C LYS A 13 -29.42 -0.81 -3.38
N PHE A 14 -29.03 -0.69 -4.65
CA PHE A 14 -27.65 -0.81 -5.11
C PHE A 14 -26.93 0.53 -5.24
N THR A 15 -27.63 1.66 -5.33
CA THR A 15 -27.02 3.00 -5.42
C THR A 15 -26.08 3.34 -4.25
N PRO A 16 -26.37 3.05 -2.96
CA PRO A 16 -25.43 3.40 -1.90
C PRO A 16 -24.15 2.57 -1.92
N TYR A 17 -24.20 1.33 -2.40
CA TYR A 17 -22.99 0.50 -2.52
C TYR A 17 -22.13 0.91 -3.72
N LEU A 18 -22.76 1.34 -4.81
CA LEU A 18 -22.04 1.86 -5.99
C LEU A 18 -21.37 3.20 -5.69
N THR A 19 -21.99 4.07 -4.89
CA THR A 19 -21.39 5.33 -4.44
C THR A 19 -20.24 5.10 -3.48
N ILE A 20 -20.35 4.15 -2.55
CA ILE A 20 -19.23 3.79 -1.65
C ILE A 20 -18.06 3.19 -2.45
N LEU A 21 -18.35 2.31 -3.42
CA LEU A 21 -17.33 1.73 -4.32
C LEU A 21 -16.66 2.81 -5.19
N LEU A 22 -17.43 3.79 -5.65
CA LEU A 22 -16.92 4.91 -6.45
C LEU A 22 -16.09 5.89 -5.61
N VAL A 23 -16.47 6.15 -4.35
CA VAL A 23 -15.69 6.98 -3.41
C VAL A 23 -14.39 6.29 -3.03
N VAL A 24 -14.40 4.97 -2.81
CA VAL A 24 -13.18 4.18 -2.58
C VAL A 24 -12.30 4.17 -3.84
N PHE A 25 -12.87 4.05 -5.03
CA PHE A 25 -12.11 4.07 -6.30
C PHE A 25 -11.53 5.46 -6.62
N VAL A 26 -12.22 6.54 -6.29
CA VAL A 26 -11.74 7.93 -6.47
C VAL A 26 -10.62 8.26 -5.47
N SER A 27 -10.62 7.69 -4.26
CA SER A 27 -9.49 7.83 -3.32
C SER A 27 -8.23 7.12 -3.80
N PHE A 28 -8.32 6.08 -4.62
CA PHE A 28 -7.16 5.44 -5.28
C PHE A 28 -6.62 6.23 -6.48
N LEU A 29 -7.40 7.13 -7.07
CA LEU A 29 -7.00 7.90 -8.26
C LEU A 29 -6.26 9.22 -7.93
N ASN A 30 -6.19 9.63 -6.68
CA ASN A 30 -5.50 10.87 -6.24
C ASN A 30 -4.10 10.63 -5.65
N ALA A 31 -3.41 9.56 -5.99
CA ALA A 31 -1.98 9.45 -5.75
C ALA A 31 -1.29 10.46 -6.69
N GLN A 32 -1.06 11.68 -6.21
CA GLN A 32 -0.13 12.60 -6.89
C GLN A 32 1.25 11.93 -6.87
N ASN A 33 1.75 11.54 -8.05
CA ASN A 33 3.10 11.01 -8.17
C ASN A 33 4.09 12.03 -7.59
N LEU A 34 4.89 11.59 -6.65
CA LEU A 34 5.93 12.41 -6.02
C LEU A 34 6.97 12.80 -7.07
N ASN A 35 7.19 14.09 -7.28
CA ASN A 35 8.26 14.54 -8.17
C ASN A 35 9.62 14.38 -7.47
N ILE A 36 10.28 13.24 -7.70
CA ILE A 36 11.57 12.88 -7.08
C ILE A 36 12.64 13.92 -7.36
N ASN A 37 12.74 14.44 -8.58
CA ASN A 37 13.74 15.45 -8.94
C ASN A 37 13.54 16.77 -8.17
N SER A 38 12.30 17.16 -7.90
CA SER A 38 11.99 18.33 -7.10
C SER A 38 12.33 18.11 -5.64
N LEU A 39 11.99 16.93 -5.11
CA LEU A 39 12.34 16.52 -3.74
C LEU A 39 13.85 16.51 -3.54
N GLU A 40 14.61 15.91 -4.45
CA GLU A 40 16.06 15.88 -4.40
C GLU A 40 16.67 17.29 -4.25
N LYS A 41 16.28 18.19 -5.14
CA LYS A 41 16.78 19.59 -5.10
C LYS A 41 16.49 20.29 -3.77
N GLU A 42 15.30 20.04 -3.23
CA GLU A 42 14.89 20.63 -1.96
C GLU A 42 15.68 20.05 -0.78
N ILE A 43 15.86 18.72 -0.72
CA ILE A 43 16.63 18.06 0.33
C ILE A 43 18.10 18.47 0.26
N ILE A 44 18.71 18.48 -0.92
CA ILE A 44 20.08 18.97 -1.12
C ILE A 44 20.22 20.41 -0.60
N LYS A 45 19.26 21.28 -0.92
CA LYS A 45 19.27 22.66 -0.45
C LYS A 45 19.21 22.74 1.09
N TYR A 46 18.26 22.04 1.72
CA TYR A 46 18.15 22.02 3.18
C TYR A 46 19.42 21.49 3.86
N ASN A 47 20.00 20.39 3.35
CA ASN A 47 21.22 19.80 3.89
C ASN A 47 22.41 20.76 3.75
N ARG A 48 22.55 21.47 2.63
CA ARG A 48 23.59 22.50 2.44
C ARG A 48 23.43 23.68 3.40
N GLU A 49 22.19 24.10 3.66
CA GLU A 49 21.88 25.19 4.59
C GLU A 49 21.97 24.76 6.07
N GLY A 50 22.34 23.49 6.35
CA GLY A 50 22.38 22.92 7.70
C GLY A 50 20.99 22.68 8.31
N LYS A 51 19.93 22.69 7.50
CA LYS A 51 18.53 22.48 7.93
C LYS A 51 18.13 20.99 7.88
N HIS A 52 18.98 20.12 8.43
CA HIS A 52 18.81 18.66 8.33
C HIS A 52 17.51 18.18 9.01
N THR A 53 17.09 18.81 10.11
CA THR A 53 15.82 18.48 10.77
C THR A 53 14.60 18.76 9.89
N LEU A 54 14.65 19.76 9.00
CA LEU A 54 13.59 20.00 8.02
C LEU A 54 13.57 18.94 6.94
N SER A 55 14.75 18.54 6.43
CA SER A 55 14.88 17.41 5.49
C SER A 55 14.26 16.15 6.08
N GLN A 56 14.70 15.79 7.28
CA GLN A 56 14.22 14.59 7.97
C GLN A 56 12.72 14.61 8.21
N LYS A 57 12.19 15.73 8.73
CA LYS A 57 10.75 15.85 8.97
C LYS A 57 9.94 15.64 7.69
N LYS A 58 10.34 16.32 6.60
CA LYS A 58 9.66 16.19 5.32
C LYS A 58 9.70 14.75 4.79
N LEU A 59 10.87 14.10 4.85
CA LEU A 59 11.05 12.73 4.41
C LEU A 59 10.25 11.74 5.28
N SER A 60 10.25 11.94 6.61
CA SER A 60 9.46 11.15 7.55
C SER A 60 7.95 11.30 7.30
N ASP A 61 7.46 12.52 7.04
CA ASP A 61 6.06 12.76 6.73
C ASP A 61 5.64 12.06 5.42
N LEU A 62 6.52 12.01 4.41
CA LEU A 62 6.29 11.26 3.17
C LEU A 62 6.20 9.76 3.43
N LEU A 63 7.16 9.18 4.16
CA LEU A 63 7.15 7.77 4.53
C LEU A 63 5.92 7.40 5.38
N PHE A 64 5.49 8.31 6.25
CA PHE A 64 4.31 8.11 7.10
C PHE A 64 3.00 8.18 6.32
N SER A 65 2.94 8.92 5.21
CA SER A 65 1.72 9.07 4.40
C SER A 65 1.18 7.75 3.86
N GLY A 66 2.07 6.75 3.70
CA GLY A 66 1.73 5.43 3.16
C GLY A 66 1.30 5.42 1.68
N ASN A 67 1.41 6.56 0.99
CA ASN A 67 0.93 6.75 -0.38
C ASN A 67 2.06 6.72 -1.43
N LEU A 68 3.25 6.24 -1.04
CA LEU A 68 4.40 6.17 -1.92
C LEU A 68 4.38 4.85 -2.72
N THR A 69 4.77 4.92 -3.98
CA THR A 69 5.19 3.75 -4.72
C THR A 69 6.48 3.18 -4.13
N LYS A 70 6.82 1.93 -4.43
CA LYS A 70 8.08 1.32 -3.96
C LYS A 70 9.31 2.11 -4.43
N GLU A 71 9.28 2.64 -5.65
CA GLU A 71 10.36 3.48 -6.19
C GLU A 71 10.48 4.80 -5.42
N GLU A 72 9.36 5.49 -5.17
CA GLU A 72 9.34 6.71 -4.38
C GLU A 72 9.82 6.47 -2.96
N GLU A 73 9.39 5.38 -2.31
CA GLU A 73 9.81 4.97 -0.97
C GLU A 73 11.33 4.74 -0.92
N ALA A 74 11.89 3.99 -1.88
CA ALA A 74 13.32 3.76 -1.97
C ALA A 74 14.11 5.06 -2.11
N ASN A 75 13.66 6.00 -2.96
CA ASN A 75 14.27 7.30 -3.12
C ASN A 75 14.20 8.15 -1.84
N VAL A 76 13.05 8.16 -1.17
CA VAL A 76 12.88 8.91 0.10
C VAL A 76 13.82 8.36 1.19
N LEU A 77 13.95 7.04 1.31
CA LEU A 77 14.90 6.40 2.22
C LEU A 77 16.37 6.72 1.86
N PHE A 78 16.70 6.77 0.58
CA PHE A 78 18.00 7.21 0.10
C PHE A 78 18.30 8.66 0.54
N TYR A 79 17.37 9.60 0.36
CA TYR A 79 17.56 10.97 0.81
C TYR A 79 17.61 11.09 2.33
N MET A 80 16.93 10.22 3.07
CA MET A 80 17.10 10.15 4.53
C MET A 80 18.53 9.75 4.90
N ALA A 81 19.13 8.78 4.21
CA ALA A 81 20.52 8.38 4.39
C ALA A 81 21.48 9.54 4.14
N THR A 82 21.34 10.25 3.03
CA THR A 82 22.20 11.42 2.71
C THR A 82 22.05 12.55 3.76
N THR A 83 20.86 12.68 4.34
CA THR A 83 20.62 13.66 5.41
C THR A 83 21.35 13.29 6.68
N TYR A 84 21.37 12.01 7.08
CA TYR A 84 22.14 11.53 8.24
C TYR A 84 23.64 11.60 8.01
N ARG A 85 24.14 11.30 6.79
CA ARG A 85 25.54 11.53 6.46
C ARG A 85 25.91 13.00 6.59
N GLY A 86 25.00 13.89 6.21
CA GLY A 86 25.16 15.34 6.35
C GLY A 86 25.48 15.82 7.77
N VAL A 87 24.98 15.13 8.78
CA VAL A 87 25.23 15.39 10.21
C VAL A 87 26.26 14.43 10.82
N THR A 88 27.03 13.69 10.01
CA THR A 88 28.06 12.72 10.42
C THR A 88 27.57 11.51 11.21
N ASP A 89 26.27 11.23 11.16
CA ASP A 89 25.69 10.01 11.72
C ASP A 89 25.73 8.88 10.67
N TYR A 90 26.90 8.29 10.52
CA TYR A 90 27.15 7.28 9.49
C TYR A 90 26.44 5.98 9.76
N MET A 91 26.15 5.64 11.02
CA MET A 91 25.41 4.42 11.36
C MET A 91 23.96 4.50 10.89
N MET A 92 23.28 5.62 11.16
CA MET A 92 21.92 5.86 10.65
C MET A 92 21.90 6.00 9.13
N CYS A 93 22.92 6.63 8.54
CA CYS A 93 23.08 6.68 7.09
C CYS A 93 23.08 5.27 6.47
N ILE A 94 23.95 4.38 6.95
CA ILE A 94 24.07 3.01 6.45
C ILE A 94 22.77 2.22 6.67
N ASP A 95 22.09 2.40 7.80
CA ASP A 95 20.80 1.75 8.06
C ASP A 95 19.72 2.16 7.03
N TYR A 96 19.60 3.46 6.73
CA TYR A 96 18.66 3.93 5.72
C TYR A 96 19.07 3.52 4.30
N LEU A 97 20.38 3.43 3.97
CA LEU A 97 20.86 2.87 2.71
C LEU A 97 20.42 1.41 2.57
N ASN A 98 20.58 0.61 3.63
CA ASN A 98 20.15 -0.79 3.62
C ASN A 98 18.65 -0.94 3.37
N LYS A 99 17.82 -0.09 4.02
CA LYS A 99 16.36 -0.07 3.80
C LYS A 99 16.02 0.29 2.35
N SER A 100 16.67 1.33 1.80
CA SER A 100 16.47 1.74 0.41
C SER A 100 16.90 0.65 -0.58
N ALA A 101 18.09 0.07 -0.39
CA ALA A 101 18.64 -1.00 -1.24
C ALA A 101 17.77 -2.27 -1.23
N ALA A 102 17.19 -2.63 -0.08
CA ALA A 102 16.28 -3.76 0.03
C ALA A 102 15.05 -3.62 -0.88
N ILE A 103 14.50 -2.41 -0.97
CA ILE A 103 13.37 -2.12 -1.86
C ILE A 103 13.84 -2.02 -3.32
N ALA A 104 14.97 -1.34 -3.56
CA ALA A 104 15.51 -1.13 -4.91
C ALA A 104 15.89 -2.43 -5.61
N LYS A 105 16.21 -3.49 -4.86
CA LYS A 105 16.54 -4.81 -5.41
C LYS A 105 15.42 -5.40 -6.26
N ASP A 106 14.16 -5.17 -5.88
CA ASP A 106 12.97 -5.73 -6.53
C ASP A 106 12.38 -4.79 -7.59
N LEU A 107 12.97 -3.59 -7.76
CA LEU A 107 12.51 -2.65 -8.77
C LEU A 107 13.07 -3.04 -10.15
N PRO A 108 12.26 -2.89 -11.23
CA PRO A 108 12.77 -2.99 -12.58
C PRO A 108 13.88 -1.94 -12.73
N THR A 109 15.02 -2.37 -13.24
CA THR A 109 16.31 -1.68 -13.31
C THR A 109 16.22 -0.17 -13.51
N ASP A 110 16.13 0.60 -12.43
CA ASP A 110 16.57 1.98 -12.44
C ASP A 110 18.06 2.01 -12.06
N ASP A 111 18.92 2.05 -13.08
CA ASP A 111 20.36 2.09 -12.88
C ASP A 111 20.80 3.34 -12.11
N VAL A 112 20.00 4.42 -12.15
CA VAL A 112 20.32 5.71 -11.48
C VAL A 112 20.23 5.58 -9.97
N LEU A 113 19.16 5.00 -9.42
CA LEU A 113 19.06 4.83 -7.95
C LEU A 113 20.10 3.85 -7.43
N LYS A 114 20.34 2.73 -8.15
CA LYS A 114 21.38 1.75 -7.78
C LYS A 114 22.76 2.38 -7.78
N MET A 115 23.07 3.14 -8.82
CA MET A 115 24.31 3.91 -8.90
C MET A 115 24.45 4.88 -7.72
N LYS A 116 23.43 5.67 -7.42
CA LYS A 116 23.43 6.60 -6.27
C LYS A 116 23.65 5.87 -4.94
N LEU A 117 23.02 4.70 -4.76
CA LEU A 117 23.21 3.87 -3.57
C LEU A 117 24.66 3.40 -3.43
N ASP A 118 25.27 2.90 -4.52
CA ASP A 118 26.65 2.42 -4.49
C ASP A 118 27.62 3.55 -4.14
N TYR A 119 27.47 4.71 -4.77
CA TYR A 119 28.28 5.89 -4.43
C TYR A 119 28.10 6.30 -2.95
N GLU A 120 26.89 6.36 -2.47
CA GLU A 120 26.62 6.78 -1.09
C GLU A 120 27.13 5.75 -0.07
N TYR A 121 27.07 4.44 -0.37
CA TYR A 121 27.72 3.41 0.44
C TYR A 121 29.25 3.59 0.50
N ALA A 122 29.91 3.85 -0.65
CA ALA A 122 31.33 4.11 -0.69
C ALA A 122 31.69 5.31 0.21
N PHE A 123 30.91 6.37 0.15
CA PHE A 123 31.10 7.58 0.97
C PHE A 123 30.84 7.32 2.45
N ALA A 124 29.73 6.66 2.80
CA ALA A 124 29.38 6.39 4.20
C ALA A 124 30.40 5.47 4.88
N TYR A 125 30.83 4.39 4.23
CA TYR A 125 31.87 3.52 4.77
C TYR A 125 33.22 4.23 4.91
N PHE A 126 33.59 5.05 3.92
CA PHE A 126 34.83 5.82 3.99
C PHE A 126 34.82 6.80 5.16
N ASP A 127 33.73 7.58 5.29
CA ASP A 127 33.58 8.57 6.36
C ASP A 127 33.51 7.91 7.74
N ASN A 128 32.94 6.69 7.82
CA ASN A 128 32.94 5.84 9.03
C ASN A 128 34.28 5.11 9.28
N LYS A 129 35.31 5.36 8.45
CA LYS A 129 36.65 4.74 8.51
C LYS A 129 36.68 3.22 8.26
N GLU A 130 35.63 2.68 7.66
CA GLU A 130 35.53 1.29 7.20
C GLU A 130 36.13 1.17 5.79
N TYR A 131 37.41 1.48 5.66
CA TYR A 131 38.11 1.67 4.38
C TYR A 131 38.05 0.43 3.47
N ASP A 132 38.15 -0.78 4.06
CA ASP A 132 38.08 -2.02 3.29
C ASP A 132 36.71 -2.21 2.62
N LYS A 133 35.62 -1.88 3.31
CA LYS A 133 34.27 -1.93 2.73
C LYS A 133 34.11 -0.84 1.68
N SER A 134 34.58 0.37 1.96
CA SER A 134 34.56 1.46 0.98
C SER A 134 35.31 1.06 -0.30
N GLN A 135 36.52 0.46 -0.17
CA GLN A 135 37.29 -0.01 -1.33
C GLN A 135 36.53 -1.07 -2.12
N GLN A 136 35.91 -2.06 -1.48
CA GLN A 136 35.10 -3.07 -2.15
C GLN A 136 33.96 -2.46 -2.97
N VAL A 137 33.29 -1.45 -2.41
CA VAL A 137 32.22 -0.74 -3.14
C VAL A 137 32.79 0.09 -4.29
N MET A 138 33.92 0.76 -4.11
CA MET A 138 34.59 1.49 -5.20
C MET A 138 35.02 0.58 -6.33
N ASP A 139 35.54 -0.63 -6.01
CA ASP A 139 35.91 -1.64 -7.01
C ASP A 139 34.67 -2.15 -7.75
N HIS A 140 33.55 -2.32 -7.02
CA HIS A 140 32.26 -2.65 -7.60
C HIS A 140 31.80 -1.56 -8.59
N ILE A 141 31.80 -0.28 -8.18
CA ILE A 141 31.45 0.86 -9.02
C ILE A 141 32.29 0.88 -10.30
N ALA A 142 33.61 0.64 -10.18
CA ALA A 142 34.53 0.61 -11.33
C ALA A 142 34.22 -0.54 -12.30
N ALA A 143 33.71 -1.67 -11.82
CA ALA A 143 33.29 -2.81 -12.63
C ALA A 143 31.90 -2.63 -13.26
N GLN A 144 31.06 -1.78 -12.70
CA GLN A 144 29.76 -1.45 -13.29
C GLN A 144 29.93 -0.42 -14.41
N HIS A 145 29.34 -0.69 -15.56
CA HIS A 145 29.27 0.27 -16.65
C HIS A 145 27.95 1.05 -16.57
N TYR A 146 27.80 1.90 -15.55
CA TYR A 146 26.63 2.74 -15.42
C TYR A 146 26.42 3.61 -16.66
N SER A 147 25.20 3.65 -17.18
CA SER A 147 24.84 4.42 -18.38
C SER A 147 24.99 5.94 -18.19
N GLN A 148 24.94 6.38 -16.93
CA GLN A 148 25.11 7.75 -16.51
C GLN A 148 26.13 7.81 -15.39
N THR A 149 26.97 8.85 -15.39
CA THR A 149 27.88 9.14 -14.30
C THR A 149 27.61 10.54 -13.78
N ILE A 150 27.67 10.70 -12.44
CA ILE A 150 27.55 12.00 -11.81
C ILE A 150 28.97 12.54 -11.59
N PRO A 151 29.39 13.59 -12.30
CA PRO A 151 30.78 14.08 -12.21
C PRO A 151 31.19 14.44 -10.77
N GLU A 152 30.29 14.99 -9.97
CA GLU A 152 30.55 15.29 -8.57
C GLU A 152 30.89 14.04 -7.78
N ASP A 153 30.14 12.95 -7.97
CA ASP A 153 30.40 11.67 -7.28
C ASP A 153 31.72 11.03 -7.73
N GLN A 154 32.05 11.14 -9.00
CA GLN A 154 33.37 10.72 -9.52
C GLN A 154 34.49 11.46 -8.84
N SER A 155 34.36 12.77 -8.66
CA SER A 155 35.34 13.58 -7.92
C SER A 155 35.52 13.07 -6.48
N TYR A 156 34.43 12.74 -5.78
CA TYR A 156 34.51 12.17 -4.43
C TYR A 156 35.20 10.80 -4.40
N ILE A 157 34.95 9.91 -5.35
CA ILE A 157 35.64 8.62 -5.44
C ILE A 157 37.16 8.84 -5.64
N LEU A 158 37.54 9.73 -6.56
CA LEU A 158 38.94 10.08 -6.78
C LEU A 158 39.60 10.63 -5.49
N MET A 159 38.88 11.46 -4.74
CA MET A 159 39.36 11.94 -3.45
C MET A 159 39.58 10.83 -2.44
N GLN A 160 38.68 9.85 -2.37
CA GLN A 160 38.81 8.71 -1.45
C GLN A 160 39.98 7.82 -1.87
N GLN A 161 40.10 7.49 -3.15
CA GLN A 161 41.29 6.76 -3.68
C GLN A 161 42.57 7.51 -3.41
N GLY A 162 42.59 8.82 -3.65
CA GLY A 162 43.72 9.69 -3.35
C GLY A 162 44.13 9.64 -1.86
N TYR A 163 43.13 9.56 -0.96
CA TYR A 163 43.41 9.41 0.48
C TYR A 163 44.03 8.04 0.82
N LEU A 164 43.54 6.95 0.20
CA LEU A 164 44.15 5.62 0.42
C LEU A 164 45.58 5.58 -0.08
N PHE A 165 45.92 6.20 -1.21
CA PHE A 165 47.28 6.39 -1.68
C PHE A 165 48.13 7.24 -0.70
N LEU A 166 47.52 8.31 -0.14
CA LEU A 166 48.16 9.14 0.85
C LEU A 166 48.52 8.35 2.13
N MET A 167 47.62 7.47 2.59
CA MET A 167 47.83 6.60 3.75
C MET A 167 48.93 5.56 3.50
N SER A 168 49.05 5.04 2.27
CA SER A 168 50.13 4.17 1.84
C SER A 168 51.45 4.91 1.53
N LYS A 169 51.48 6.25 1.69
CA LYS A 169 52.62 7.15 1.38
C LYS A 169 52.96 7.23 -0.10
N ASP A 170 52.03 6.83 -0.98
CA ASP A 170 52.13 7.07 -2.42
C ASP A 170 51.66 8.47 -2.76
N PHE A 171 52.49 9.45 -2.48
CA PHE A 171 52.15 10.86 -2.68
C PHE A 171 51.96 11.23 -4.16
N GLY A 172 52.53 10.47 -5.09
CA GLY A 172 52.42 10.70 -6.53
C GLY A 172 50.99 10.39 -7.02
N ASN A 173 50.49 9.20 -6.72
CA ASN A 173 49.16 8.81 -7.08
C ASN A 173 48.08 9.57 -6.30
N ALA A 174 48.36 9.90 -5.00
CA ALA A 174 47.46 10.78 -4.23
C ALA A 174 47.31 12.15 -4.88
N GLU A 175 48.39 12.80 -5.30
CA GLU A 175 48.37 14.12 -5.95
C GLU A 175 47.67 14.06 -7.30
N LYS A 176 47.92 13.00 -8.09
CA LYS A 176 47.23 12.78 -9.37
C LYS A 176 45.71 12.73 -9.20
N ASN A 177 45.24 11.87 -8.30
CA ASN A 177 43.79 11.71 -8.04
C ASN A 177 43.15 13.01 -7.49
N TYR A 178 43.82 13.71 -6.59
CA TYR A 178 43.27 14.99 -6.10
C TYR A 178 43.23 16.09 -7.15
N ASN A 179 44.21 16.15 -8.05
CA ASN A 179 44.17 17.11 -9.16
C ASN A 179 43.05 16.79 -10.13
N GLU A 180 42.83 15.52 -10.47
CA GLU A 180 41.72 15.09 -11.33
C GLU A 180 40.39 15.40 -10.65
N ALA A 181 40.23 15.07 -9.38
CA ALA A 181 39.04 15.41 -8.58
C ALA A 181 38.78 16.91 -8.56
N MET A 182 39.83 17.72 -8.40
CA MET A 182 39.74 19.18 -8.40
C MET A 182 39.21 19.72 -9.75
N GLU A 183 39.75 19.25 -10.88
CA GLU A 183 39.32 19.70 -12.20
C GLU A 183 37.86 19.32 -12.49
N ILE A 184 37.44 18.13 -12.11
CA ILE A 184 36.03 17.72 -12.22
C ILE A 184 35.16 18.62 -11.32
N MET A 185 35.53 18.81 -10.06
CA MET A 185 34.72 19.56 -9.10
C MET A 185 34.57 21.03 -9.44
N LYS A 186 35.59 21.65 -10.06
CA LYS A 186 35.52 23.05 -10.54
C LYS A 186 34.35 23.28 -11.50
N THR A 187 34.04 22.30 -12.32
CA THR A 187 32.97 22.41 -13.31
C THR A 187 31.65 21.79 -12.84
N ALA A 188 31.71 20.71 -12.08
CA ALA A 188 30.53 20.01 -11.61
C ALA A 188 29.82 20.74 -10.44
N ASN A 189 30.59 21.16 -9.44
CA ASN A 189 30.07 21.87 -8.28
C ASN A 189 31.14 22.72 -7.57
N TYR A 190 31.36 23.90 -8.07
CA TYR A 190 32.39 24.82 -7.53
C TYR A 190 32.28 25.03 -6.02
N CYS A 191 31.08 25.07 -5.46
CA CYS A 191 30.87 25.28 -4.03
C CYS A 191 31.34 24.10 -3.16
N ASN A 192 31.55 22.91 -3.74
CA ASN A 192 32.10 21.76 -3.06
C ASN A 192 33.63 21.59 -3.20
N LEU A 193 34.26 22.45 -3.98
CA LEU A 193 35.73 22.46 -4.19
C LEU A 193 36.54 22.53 -2.87
N PRO A 194 36.12 23.24 -1.81
CA PRO A 194 36.80 23.25 -0.52
C PRO A 194 37.09 21.87 0.07
N ILE A 195 36.23 20.87 -0.20
CA ILE A 195 36.40 19.49 0.28
C ILE A 195 37.63 18.84 -0.39
N VAL A 196 37.84 19.07 -1.68
CA VAL A 196 39.01 18.58 -2.41
C VAL A 196 40.25 19.26 -1.91
N TYR A 197 40.19 20.59 -1.73
CA TYR A 197 41.33 21.36 -1.26
C TYR A 197 41.81 20.94 0.14
N VAL A 198 40.92 20.56 1.03
CA VAL A 198 41.30 20.01 2.34
C VAL A 198 42.13 18.73 2.18
N LYS A 199 41.80 17.85 1.25
CA LYS A 199 42.64 16.64 0.99
C LYS A 199 43.99 17.00 0.42
N MET A 200 44.04 18.00 -0.46
CA MET A 200 45.30 18.51 -0.99
C MET A 200 46.15 19.21 0.12
N MET A 201 45.50 19.89 1.05
CA MET A 201 46.18 20.49 2.21
C MET A 201 46.88 19.42 3.08
N ASP A 202 46.23 18.28 3.40
CA ASP A 202 46.87 17.17 4.11
C ASP A 202 48.07 16.61 3.31
N LEU A 203 47.88 16.36 2.00
CA LEU A 203 48.97 15.91 1.13
C LEU A 203 50.16 16.86 1.16
N TYR A 204 49.96 18.15 0.94
CA TYR A 204 51.08 19.13 0.93
C TYR A 204 51.66 19.37 2.31
N SER A 205 50.92 19.24 3.39
CA SER A 205 51.42 19.23 4.76
C SER A 205 52.42 18.09 4.97
N ARG A 206 52.08 16.86 4.55
CA ARG A 206 52.98 15.69 4.63
C ARG A 206 54.22 15.83 3.73
N LYS A 207 54.08 16.53 2.61
CA LYS A 207 55.18 16.91 1.71
C LYS A 207 55.99 18.10 2.24
N LYS A 208 55.67 18.65 3.42
CA LYS A 208 56.31 19.87 4.03
C LYS A 208 56.24 21.13 3.17
N GLN A 209 55.17 21.26 2.37
CA GLN A 209 54.97 22.40 1.47
C GLN A 209 53.93 23.37 2.05
N MET A 210 54.25 23.97 3.22
CA MET A 210 53.31 24.81 4.00
C MET A 210 52.77 26.01 3.24
N GLN A 211 53.53 26.59 2.33
CA GLN A 211 53.05 27.72 1.51
C GLN A 211 51.83 27.31 0.64
N LYS A 212 51.88 26.10 0.06
CA LYS A 212 50.75 25.58 -0.71
C LYS A 212 49.53 25.29 0.18
N VAL A 213 49.78 24.76 1.39
CA VAL A 213 48.72 24.53 2.39
C VAL A 213 47.99 25.84 2.73
N GLU A 214 48.73 26.89 3.05
CA GLU A 214 48.15 28.19 3.43
C GLU A 214 47.41 28.84 2.26
N SER A 215 47.92 28.73 1.03
CA SER A 215 47.20 29.19 -0.18
C SER A 215 45.87 28.46 -0.38
N LEU A 216 45.86 27.16 -0.29
CA LEU A 216 44.63 26.33 -0.46
C LEU A 216 43.63 26.61 0.69
N TYR A 217 44.14 26.81 1.90
CA TYR A 217 43.32 27.21 3.05
C TYR A 217 42.59 28.52 2.80
N ALA A 218 43.33 29.56 2.36
CA ALA A 218 42.71 30.85 2.08
C ALA A 218 41.67 30.80 0.97
N GLU A 219 41.96 30.10 -0.12
CA GLU A 219 41.05 29.92 -1.23
C GLU A 219 39.79 29.11 -0.82
N SER A 220 39.98 28.01 -0.07
CA SER A 220 38.89 27.20 0.45
C SER A 220 37.91 28.00 1.33
N LEU A 221 38.47 28.85 2.24
CA LEU A 221 37.64 29.71 3.08
C LEU A 221 36.88 30.74 2.27
N GLN A 222 37.51 31.33 1.24
CA GLN A 222 36.86 32.28 0.37
C GLN A 222 35.67 31.66 -0.37
N ILE A 223 35.87 30.45 -0.93
CA ILE A 223 34.82 29.72 -1.64
C ILE A 223 33.68 29.40 -0.67
N SER A 224 34.00 28.78 0.50
CA SER A 224 33.01 28.41 1.51
C SER A 224 32.11 29.58 1.92
N LYS A 225 32.74 30.75 2.17
CA LYS A 225 32.02 31.98 2.51
C LYS A 225 31.16 32.50 1.36
N SER A 226 31.69 32.55 0.14
CA SER A 226 30.96 33.06 -1.03
C SER A 226 29.76 32.17 -1.36
N CYS A 227 29.85 30.87 -1.10
CA CYS A 227 28.75 29.91 -1.26
C CYS A 227 27.81 29.83 -0.03
N GLY A 228 28.14 30.49 1.08
CA GLY A 228 27.32 30.48 2.29
C GLY A 228 27.22 29.13 2.99
N ILE A 229 28.24 28.27 2.86
CA ILE A 229 28.22 26.90 3.41
C ILE A 229 29.04 26.86 4.72
N LEU A 230 28.39 27.12 5.84
CA LEU A 230 29.03 27.19 7.17
C LEU A 230 29.77 25.90 7.50
N LYS A 231 29.21 24.73 7.19
CA LYS A 231 29.86 23.43 7.39
C LYS A 231 31.23 23.33 6.73
N TYR A 232 31.41 23.91 5.55
CA TYR A 232 32.70 23.90 4.87
C TYR A 232 33.68 24.90 5.50
N GLU A 233 33.23 26.03 5.99
CA GLU A 233 34.09 26.93 6.76
C GLU A 233 34.63 26.25 8.02
N THR A 234 33.76 25.56 8.76
CA THR A 234 34.12 24.77 9.95
C THR A 234 35.10 23.67 9.61
N TYR A 235 34.83 22.91 8.56
CA TYR A 235 35.67 21.78 8.16
C TYR A 235 37.06 22.23 7.73
N VAL A 236 37.15 23.22 6.84
CA VAL A 236 38.41 23.78 6.34
C VAL A 236 39.24 24.37 7.50
N ALA A 237 38.61 25.10 8.42
CA ALA A 237 39.31 25.69 9.57
C ALA A 237 39.79 24.55 10.54
N SER A 238 38.98 23.56 10.81
CA SER A 238 39.35 22.44 11.70
C SER A 238 40.55 21.62 11.15
N GLU A 239 40.56 21.37 9.85
CA GLU A 239 41.71 20.66 9.24
C GLU A 239 42.96 21.52 9.23
N MET A 240 42.86 22.84 9.04
CA MET A 240 44.01 23.73 9.14
C MET A 240 44.55 23.81 10.57
N GLU A 241 43.70 23.89 11.58
CA GLU A 241 44.09 23.81 12.98
C GLU A 241 44.87 22.52 13.26
N LYS A 242 44.37 21.40 12.82
CA LYS A 242 45.05 20.07 12.94
C LYS A 242 46.41 20.09 12.25
N ILE A 243 46.48 20.53 10.99
CA ILE A 243 47.77 20.65 10.24
C ILE A 243 48.77 21.51 10.96
N TYR A 244 48.39 22.65 11.52
CA TYR A 244 49.28 23.51 12.28
C TYR A 244 49.77 22.80 13.56
N LYS A 245 48.89 22.05 14.28
CA LYS A 245 49.30 21.27 15.45
C LYS A 245 50.33 20.18 15.07
N GLU A 246 50.08 19.42 14.01
CA GLU A 246 50.96 18.37 13.51
C GLU A 246 52.33 18.87 13.04
N ASN A 247 52.41 20.15 12.64
CA ASN A 247 53.67 20.80 12.23
C ASN A 247 54.30 21.68 13.32
N ASN A 248 53.82 21.58 14.58
CA ASN A 248 54.30 22.32 15.74
C ASN A 248 54.16 23.87 15.59
N LEU A 249 53.25 24.32 14.80
CA LEU A 249 52.94 25.76 14.63
C LEU A 249 51.82 26.18 15.60
N LEU A 250 52.10 26.09 16.92
CA LEU A 250 51.10 26.16 17.97
C LEU A 250 50.37 27.49 18.05
N ASP A 251 51.08 28.60 17.86
CA ASP A 251 50.45 29.95 17.87
C ASP A 251 49.41 30.08 16.73
N LYS A 252 49.74 29.59 15.54
CA LYS A 252 48.83 29.58 14.40
C LYS A 252 47.66 28.61 14.64
N ALA A 253 47.92 27.47 15.23
CA ALA A 253 46.88 26.50 15.60
C ALA A 253 45.87 27.12 16.59
N TYR A 254 46.39 27.81 17.63
CA TYR A 254 45.53 28.46 18.62
C TYR A 254 44.64 29.55 17.99
N ALA A 255 45.22 30.38 17.14
CA ALA A 255 44.45 31.46 16.46
C ALA A 255 43.32 30.89 15.58
N VAL A 256 43.60 29.79 14.86
CA VAL A 256 42.58 29.10 14.05
C VAL A 256 41.56 28.36 14.93
N GLY A 257 41.98 27.77 16.06
CA GLY A 257 41.14 27.10 17.02
C GLY A 257 40.03 27.96 17.59
N ILE A 258 40.33 29.23 17.95
CA ILE A 258 39.31 30.20 18.39
C ILE A 258 38.20 30.36 17.32
N LYS A 259 38.60 30.43 16.06
CA LYS A 259 37.66 30.56 14.95
C LYS A 259 36.82 29.26 14.79
N VAL A 260 37.45 28.07 14.92
CA VAL A 260 36.78 26.77 14.85
C VAL A 260 35.71 26.67 15.93
N ASP A 261 36.02 27.04 17.19
CA ASP A 261 35.05 27.02 18.30
C ASP A 261 33.86 27.96 18.05
N SER A 262 34.09 29.11 17.47
CA SER A 262 33.01 30.04 17.10
C SER A 262 32.12 29.46 15.99
N LEU A 263 32.71 28.83 14.96
CA LEU A 263 31.98 28.20 13.85
C LEU A 263 31.18 27.00 14.32
N ARG A 264 31.74 26.13 15.18
CA ARG A 264 31.05 24.98 15.76
C ARG A 264 29.82 25.35 16.57
N LYS A 265 29.91 26.45 17.37
CA LYS A 265 28.75 27.00 18.10
C LYS A 265 27.64 27.46 17.17
N LEU A 266 27.98 28.05 16.01
CA LEU A 266 27.00 28.43 15.00
C LEU A 266 26.41 27.22 14.26
N GLU A 267 27.20 26.16 14.09
CA GLU A 267 26.75 24.94 13.40
C GLU A 267 25.80 24.12 14.26
N ASP A 268 26.02 24.07 15.60
CA ASP A 268 25.16 23.38 16.60
C ASP A 268 24.80 21.94 16.23
N LEU A 269 25.81 21.20 15.74
CA LEU A 269 25.61 19.90 15.15
C LEU A 269 25.07 18.86 16.14
N ASP A 270 25.56 18.87 17.39
CA ASP A 270 25.18 17.88 18.40
C ASP A 270 23.69 17.98 18.77
N ASN A 271 23.17 19.19 18.90
CA ASN A 271 21.73 19.40 19.16
C ASN A 271 20.88 18.97 17.97
N ARG A 272 21.36 19.22 16.74
CA ARG A 272 20.65 18.79 15.52
C ARG A 272 20.56 17.28 15.40
N VAL A 273 21.64 16.56 15.69
CA VAL A 273 21.65 15.08 15.70
C VAL A 273 20.65 14.56 16.75
N SER A 274 20.68 15.14 17.95
CA SER A 274 19.73 14.76 19.02
C SER A 274 18.26 15.03 18.63
N GLU A 275 17.97 16.15 18.01
CA GLU A 275 16.62 16.44 17.49
C GLU A 275 16.20 15.44 16.41
N MET A 276 17.10 15.07 15.50
CA MET A 276 16.83 14.09 14.44
C MET A 276 16.50 12.72 15.03
N HIS A 277 17.22 12.26 16.04
CA HIS A 277 16.91 11.00 16.70
C HIS A 277 15.56 11.02 17.43
N ILE A 278 15.18 12.16 18.02
CA ILE A 278 13.84 12.32 18.64
C ILE A 278 12.73 12.25 17.57
N ILE A 279 12.94 12.89 16.42
CA ILE A 279 11.99 12.86 15.30
C ILE A 279 11.85 11.43 14.76
N ASP A 280 12.97 10.72 14.56
CA ASP A 280 13.00 9.35 14.08
C ASP A 280 12.26 8.40 15.04
N LYS A 281 12.52 8.53 16.35
CA LYS A 281 11.80 7.76 17.37
C LYS A 281 10.30 8.00 17.33
N LYS A 282 9.85 9.26 17.24
CA LYS A 282 8.43 9.61 17.13
C LYS A 282 7.81 9.04 15.85
N TYR A 283 8.55 9.03 14.74
CA TYR A 283 8.11 8.43 13.49
C TYR A 283 7.89 6.92 13.66
N LEU A 284 8.85 6.21 14.24
CA LEU A 284 8.74 4.77 14.48
C LEU A 284 7.57 4.43 15.39
N GLU A 285 7.43 5.13 16.53
CA GLU A 285 6.31 4.96 17.46
C GLU A 285 4.94 5.14 16.75
N LYS A 286 4.85 6.15 15.88
CA LYS A 286 3.63 6.42 15.14
C LYS A 286 3.34 5.38 14.06
N LYS A 287 4.38 4.86 13.41
CA LYS A 287 4.28 3.76 12.45
C LYS A 287 3.80 2.48 13.12
N ASP A 288 4.38 2.12 14.26
CA ASP A 288 3.98 0.94 15.06
C ASP A 288 2.51 1.01 15.49
N LEU A 289 2.04 2.21 15.89
CA LEU A 289 0.64 2.42 16.23
C LEU A 289 -0.28 2.18 15.02
N GLN A 290 0.06 2.72 13.84
CA GLN A 290 -0.73 2.50 12.61
C GLN A 290 -0.74 1.05 12.18
N GLU A 291 0.39 0.36 12.22
CA GLU A 291 0.47 -1.06 11.89
C GLU A 291 -0.41 -1.90 12.84
N ASN A 292 -0.39 -1.59 14.14
CA ASN A 292 -1.25 -2.24 15.12
C ASN A 292 -2.75 -1.97 14.87
N GLU A 293 -3.12 -0.73 14.53
CA GLU A 293 -4.51 -0.37 14.19
C GLU A 293 -4.97 -1.08 12.90
N ALA A 294 -4.10 -1.17 11.88
CA ALA A 294 -4.39 -1.89 10.65
C ALA A 294 -4.63 -3.38 10.91
N VAL A 295 -3.74 -4.04 11.67
CA VAL A 295 -3.88 -5.46 12.06
C VAL A 295 -5.15 -5.67 12.89
N PHE A 296 -5.50 -4.74 13.79
CA PHE A 296 -6.71 -4.83 14.59
C PHE A 296 -7.97 -4.70 13.71
N SER A 297 -7.99 -3.77 12.78
CA SER A 297 -9.11 -3.58 11.84
C SER A 297 -9.30 -4.80 10.92
N GLU A 298 -8.21 -5.41 10.45
CA GLU A 298 -8.25 -6.64 9.66
C GLU A 298 -8.86 -7.80 10.46
N LYS A 299 -8.44 -8.00 11.71
CA LYS A 299 -9.00 -9.02 12.59
C LYS A 299 -10.50 -8.82 12.84
N ILE A 300 -10.95 -7.57 13.05
CA ILE A 300 -12.38 -7.24 13.18
C ILE A 300 -13.11 -7.58 11.87
N GLY A 301 -12.55 -7.23 10.70
CA GLY A 301 -13.13 -7.59 9.42
C GLY A 301 -13.35 -9.09 9.25
N VAL A 302 -12.35 -9.90 9.58
CA VAL A 302 -12.46 -11.36 9.55
C VAL A 302 -13.54 -11.88 10.51
N LEU A 303 -13.63 -11.33 11.74
CA LEU A 303 -14.67 -11.71 12.71
C LEU A 303 -16.08 -11.35 12.21
N LEU A 304 -16.26 -10.19 11.57
CA LEU A 304 -17.54 -9.80 11.00
C LEU A 304 -17.97 -10.72 9.86
N ILE A 305 -17.03 -11.09 8.97
CA ILE A 305 -17.29 -12.07 7.90
C ILE A 305 -17.70 -13.41 8.46
N ALA A 306 -16.98 -13.91 9.48
CA ALA A 306 -17.30 -15.16 10.16
C ALA A 306 -18.70 -15.12 10.81
N LEU A 307 -19.08 -14.01 11.43
CA LEU A 307 -20.41 -13.81 12.00
C LEU A 307 -21.52 -13.85 10.95
N ILE A 308 -21.31 -13.17 9.81
CA ILE A 308 -22.25 -13.19 8.69
C ILE A 308 -22.43 -14.63 8.16
N LEU A 309 -21.34 -15.38 8.00
CA LEU A 309 -21.39 -16.77 7.56
C LEU A 309 -22.19 -17.65 8.55
N LEU A 310 -21.97 -17.47 9.85
CA LEU A 310 -22.74 -18.18 10.88
C LEU A 310 -24.25 -17.86 10.82
N ILE A 311 -24.62 -16.61 10.58
CA ILE A 311 -26.02 -16.20 10.38
C ILE A 311 -26.62 -16.87 9.15
N ILE A 312 -25.89 -16.91 8.03
CA ILE A 312 -26.35 -17.57 6.78
C ILE A 312 -26.53 -19.08 7.00
N ILE A 313 -25.59 -19.72 7.68
CA ILE A 313 -25.66 -21.14 8.02
C ILE A 313 -26.86 -21.42 8.94
N GLY A 314 -27.05 -20.62 9.98
CA GLY A 314 -28.17 -20.70 10.89
C GLY A 314 -29.52 -20.54 10.19
N TYR A 315 -29.61 -19.53 9.32
CA TYR A 315 -30.81 -19.31 8.49
C TYR A 315 -31.10 -20.49 7.54
N SER A 316 -30.07 -21.00 6.87
CA SER A 316 -30.19 -22.16 5.96
C SER A 316 -30.64 -23.40 6.71
N PHE A 317 -30.09 -23.64 7.91
CA PHE A 317 -30.47 -24.77 8.77
C PHE A 317 -31.92 -24.65 9.22
N PHE A 318 -32.34 -23.46 9.69
CA PHE A 318 -33.71 -23.20 10.11
C PHE A 318 -34.70 -23.39 8.97
N ARG A 319 -34.40 -22.85 7.80
CA ARG A 319 -35.22 -23.01 6.59
C ARG A 319 -35.32 -24.48 6.15
N SER A 320 -34.21 -25.21 6.19
CA SER A 320 -34.18 -26.65 5.89
C SER A 320 -35.07 -27.45 6.84
N ARG A 321 -35.03 -27.12 8.14
CA ARG A 321 -35.85 -27.76 9.17
C ARG A 321 -37.35 -27.44 8.96
N SER A 322 -37.69 -26.19 8.66
CA SER A 322 -39.07 -25.77 8.33
C SER A 322 -39.62 -26.53 7.12
N LEU A 323 -38.83 -26.63 6.05
CA LEU A 323 -39.22 -27.39 4.86
C LEU A 323 -39.39 -28.92 5.12
N LYS A 324 -38.61 -29.50 6.04
CA LYS A 324 -38.80 -30.92 6.45
C LYS A 324 -40.11 -31.09 7.20
N ILE A 325 -40.47 -30.21 8.11
CA ILE A 325 -41.73 -30.23 8.87
C ILE A 325 -42.92 -30.11 7.93
N GLU A 326 -42.86 -29.19 6.96
CA GLU A 326 -43.88 -28.99 5.96
C GLU A 326 -44.07 -30.24 5.07
N LYS A 327 -42.98 -30.91 4.65
CA LYS A 327 -43.02 -32.16 3.93
C LYS A 327 -43.65 -33.31 4.72
N VAL A 328 -43.41 -33.37 6.06
CA VAL A 328 -44.02 -34.38 6.91
C VAL A 328 -45.54 -34.17 7.00
N LYS A 329 -45.97 -32.95 7.26
CA LYS A 329 -47.39 -32.57 7.28
C LYS A 329 -48.11 -32.89 5.97
N MET A 330 -47.47 -32.59 4.84
CA MET A 330 -48.03 -32.88 3.52
C MET A 330 -48.14 -34.38 3.27
N LYS A 331 -47.21 -35.21 3.79
CA LYS A 331 -47.32 -36.68 3.70
C LYS A 331 -48.47 -37.21 4.53
N GLU A 332 -48.65 -36.70 5.77
CA GLU A 332 -49.77 -37.09 6.64
C GLU A 332 -51.11 -36.73 6.01
N GLU A 333 -51.25 -35.54 5.42
CA GLU A 333 -52.45 -35.16 4.68
C GLU A 333 -52.74 -36.08 3.47
N ILE A 334 -51.71 -36.46 2.72
CA ILE A 334 -51.86 -37.43 1.61
C ILE A 334 -52.29 -38.81 2.10
N GLU A 335 -51.78 -39.25 3.23
CA GLU A 335 -52.14 -40.54 3.81
C GLU A 335 -53.61 -40.54 4.29
N GLN A 336 -54.06 -39.48 4.96
CA GLN A 336 -55.45 -39.29 5.37
C GLN A 336 -56.40 -39.28 4.16
N ILE A 337 -56.05 -38.58 3.07
CA ILE A 337 -56.86 -38.60 1.85
C ILE A 337 -56.95 -40.00 1.25
N LYS A 338 -55.91 -40.81 1.30
CA LYS A 338 -55.93 -42.19 0.84
C LYS A 338 -56.83 -43.10 1.70
N GLU A 339 -56.78 -42.93 3.04
CA GLU A 339 -57.66 -43.66 3.96
C GLU A 339 -59.14 -43.29 3.74
N ASP A 340 -59.44 -41.98 3.58
CA ASP A 340 -60.80 -41.51 3.24
C ASP A 340 -61.28 -42.12 1.91
N LEU A 341 -60.47 -42.15 0.88
CA LEU A 341 -60.78 -42.74 -0.42
C LEU A 341 -61.06 -44.24 -0.32
N ASN A 342 -60.29 -44.96 0.49
CA ASN A 342 -60.49 -46.40 0.74
C ASN A 342 -61.82 -46.65 1.50
N SER A 343 -62.19 -45.76 2.46
CA SER A 343 -63.44 -45.85 3.19
C SER A 343 -64.68 -45.60 2.32
N TYR A 344 -64.52 -44.67 1.36
CA TYR A 344 -65.62 -44.37 0.37
C TYR A 344 -65.82 -45.48 -0.66
N SER A 345 -64.80 -46.24 -1.01
CA SER A 345 -64.93 -47.34 -1.98
C SER A 345 -65.67 -48.56 -1.40
N GLN A 346 -65.93 -48.58 -0.08
CA GLN A 346 -66.64 -49.69 0.59
C GLN A 346 -68.14 -49.40 0.93
N LYS A 347 -68.71 -48.27 0.51
CA LYS A 347 -70.14 -47.96 0.72
C LYS A 347 -70.95 -48.16 -0.56
N PRO A 348 -72.12 -48.83 -0.47
CA PRO A 348 -72.99 -49.07 -1.67
C PRO A 348 -73.57 -47.75 -2.16
N GLN A 349 -73.62 -47.64 -3.50
CA GLN A 349 -74.23 -46.56 -4.26
C GLN A 349 -75.70 -46.32 -3.86
N ASN A 350 -76.04 -45.10 -3.42
CA ASN A 350 -77.39 -44.60 -3.47
C ASN A 350 -77.42 -43.37 -4.38
N ASP A 351 -78.24 -43.50 -5.40
CA ASP A 351 -78.52 -42.56 -6.49
C ASP A 351 -78.85 -41.16 -5.99
N VAL A 352 -78.13 -40.16 -6.43
CA VAL A 352 -78.56 -38.77 -6.52
C VAL A 352 -78.68 -38.39 -7.99
N LYS A 353 -79.92 -38.36 -8.49
CA LYS A 353 -80.26 -37.87 -9.82
C LYS A 353 -79.73 -36.46 -10.00
N PHE A 354 -78.84 -36.27 -10.91
CA PHE A 354 -78.54 -34.97 -11.50
C PHE A 354 -79.48 -34.67 -12.65
N VAL A 355 -80.15 -33.55 -12.54
CA VAL A 355 -81.02 -32.97 -13.59
C VAL A 355 -80.15 -32.57 -14.79
N ASN A 356 -80.63 -33.02 -15.97
CA ASN A 356 -80.06 -32.79 -17.26
C ASN A 356 -79.67 -31.32 -17.52
N SER A 357 -78.38 -31.12 -17.77
CA SER A 357 -77.90 -30.30 -18.84
C SER A 357 -76.77 -31.04 -19.54
N GLU A 358 -77.10 -31.62 -20.68
CA GLU A 358 -76.12 -32.11 -21.65
C GLU A 358 -75.22 -30.94 -22.05
N SER A 359 -74.04 -30.88 -21.48
CA SER A 359 -72.91 -30.20 -22.06
C SER A 359 -71.61 -30.89 -21.56
N THR A 360 -71.23 -31.87 -22.24
CA THR A 360 -69.94 -32.07 -22.88
C THR A 360 -68.69 -31.80 -22.04
N LEU A 361 -68.54 -32.47 -20.90
CA LEU A 361 -67.24 -32.82 -20.43
C LEU A 361 -67.02 -34.31 -20.67
N LEU A 362 -66.50 -34.66 -21.85
CA LEU A 362 -66.32 -36.05 -22.37
C LEU A 362 -65.66 -37.06 -21.43
N ASN A 363 -65.06 -36.59 -20.34
CA ASN A 363 -64.31 -37.42 -19.38
C ASN A 363 -64.72 -37.18 -17.91
N TYR A 364 -65.89 -36.62 -17.62
CA TYR A 364 -66.36 -36.34 -16.25
C TYR A 364 -66.42 -37.60 -15.38
N ASP A 365 -66.73 -38.74 -15.98
CA ASP A 365 -66.81 -40.05 -15.30
C ASP A 365 -65.43 -40.63 -14.92
N LEU A 366 -64.38 -40.10 -15.47
CA LEU A 366 -62.99 -40.48 -15.11
C LEU A 366 -62.47 -39.74 -13.84
N LEU A 367 -63.28 -38.76 -13.34
CA LEU A 367 -62.90 -38.04 -12.12
C LEU A 367 -63.35 -38.82 -10.87
N THR A 368 -62.47 -38.81 -9.86
CA THR A 368 -62.83 -39.30 -8.53
C THR A 368 -63.89 -38.42 -7.89
N GLU A 369 -64.67 -38.91 -6.94
CA GLU A 369 -65.72 -38.13 -6.25
C GLU A 369 -65.14 -36.87 -5.60
N ARG A 370 -63.95 -36.94 -5.08
CA ARG A 370 -63.23 -35.76 -4.50
C ARG A 370 -62.87 -34.74 -5.56
N GLN A 371 -62.49 -35.16 -6.73
CA GLN A 371 -62.25 -34.28 -7.86
C GLN A 371 -63.54 -33.65 -8.41
N LYS A 372 -64.61 -34.41 -8.42
CA LYS A 372 -65.96 -33.92 -8.78
C LYS A 372 -66.46 -32.84 -7.79
N GLU A 373 -66.26 -33.07 -6.49
CA GLU A 373 -66.56 -32.10 -5.44
C GLU A 373 -65.77 -30.82 -5.62
N LEU A 374 -64.51 -30.93 -5.89
CA LEU A 374 -63.60 -29.80 -6.13
C LEU A 374 -64.01 -29.03 -7.38
N LEU A 375 -64.41 -29.71 -8.43
CA LEU A 375 -64.94 -29.14 -9.67
C LEU A 375 -66.24 -28.38 -9.45
N ARG A 376 -67.13 -28.89 -8.59
CA ARG A 376 -68.40 -28.17 -8.20
C ARG A 376 -68.09 -26.89 -7.49
N LEU A 377 -67.20 -26.91 -6.51
CA LEU A 377 -66.77 -25.69 -5.78
C LEU A 377 -66.07 -24.70 -6.69
N MET A 378 -65.35 -25.13 -7.70
CA MET A 378 -64.80 -24.26 -8.73
C MET A 378 -65.91 -23.65 -9.60
N ALA A 379 -66.91 -24.42 -9.97
CA ALA A 379 -68.07 -23.94 -10.76
C ALA A 379 -68.91 -22.89 -9.99
N ASP A 380 -68.96 -23.04 -8.67
CA ASP A 380 -69.59 -22.04 -7.76
C ASP A 380 -68.74 -20.74 -7.63
N GLY A 381 -67.58 -20.67 -8.29
CA GLY A 381 -66.75 -19.47 -8.34
C GLY A 381 -65.75 -19.28 -7.20
N LEU A 382 -65.62 -20.24 -6.28
CA LEU A 382 -64.73 -20.14 -5.13
C LEU A 382 -63.26 -20.14 -5.56
N SER A 383 -62.45 -19.30 -4.90
CA SER A 383 -61.03 -19.25 -5.08
C SER A 383 -60.35 -20.51 -4.50
N ASN A 384 -59.10 -20.78 -4.91
CA ASN A 384 -58.36 -21.96 -4.40
C ASN A 384 -58.20 -21.93 -2.85
N LYS A 385 -58.16 -20.75 -2.27
CA LYS A 385 -58.06 -20.59 -0.82
C LYS A 385 -59.40 -20.91 -0.15
N GLU A 386 -60.51 -20.43 -0.67
CA GLU A 386 -61.86 -20.71 -0.15
C GLU A 386 -62.22 -22.20 -0.30
N ILE A 387 -61.78 -22.84 -1.39
CA ILE A 387 -61.92 -24.28 -1.60
C ILE A 387 -61.08 -25.06 -0.57
N ALA A 388 -59.84 -24.61 -0.34
CA ALA A 388 -58.97 -25.23 0.67
C ALA A 388 -59.61 -25.16 2.05
N ASP A 389 -60.09 -23.99 2.47
CA ASP A 389 -60.79 -23.78 3.75
C ASP A 389 -62.07 -24.66 3.87
N LYS A 390 -62.85 -24.75 2.80
CA LYS A 390 -64.10 -25.51 2.82
C LYS A 390 -63.93 -27.02 2.82
N LEU A 391 -62.80 -27.48 2.21
CA LEU A 391 -62.46 -28.91 2.13
C LEU A 391 -61.47 -29.34 3.23
N PHE A 392 -61.07 -28.42 4.12
CA PHE A 392 -60.09 -28.65 5.20
C PHE A 392 -58.75 -29.19 4.71
N ILE A 393 -58.29 -28.71 3.54
CA ILE A 393 -56.99 -29.08 2.94
C ILE A 393 -56.13 -27.84 2.67
N THR A 394 -54.86 -28.03 2.29
CA THR A 394 -54.01 -26.89 1.93
C THR A 394 -54.30 -26.34 0.52
N GLU A 395 -54.04 -25.04 0.28
CA GLU A 395 -54.18 -24.45 -1.03
C GLU A 395 -53.31 -25.12 -2.09
N SER A 396 -52.17 -25.64 -1.70
CA SER A 396 -51.27 -26.42 -2.55
C SER A 396 -51.89 -27.75 -2.98
N THR A 397 -52.63 -28.40 -2.08
CA THR A 397 -53.37 -29.63 -2.37
C THR A 397 -54.51 -29.35 -3.37
N VAL A 398 -55.21 -28.24 -3.18
CA VAL A 398 -56.25 -27.82 -4.15
C VAL A 398 -55.67 -27.58 -5.54
N LYS A 399 -54.56 -26.83 -5.63
CA LYS A 399 -53.85 -26.59 -6.90
C LYS A 399 -53.38 -27.89 -7.57
N TYR A 400 -52.93 -28.86 -6.80
CA TYR A 400 -52.54 -30.14 -7.32
C TYR A 400 -53.74 -30.92 -7.92
N HIS A 401 -54.87 -30.97 -7.22
CA HIS A 401 -56.09 -31.59 -7.74
C HIS A 401 -56.66 -30.86 -8.98
N ILE A 402 -56.67 -29.54 -8.97
CA ILE A 402 -57.11 -28.75 -10.13
C ILE A 402 -56.26 -29.05 -11.35
N LYS A 403 -54.95 -29.16 -11.20
CA LYS A 403 -54.02 -29.50 -12.29
C LYS A 403 -54.32 -30.89 -12.85
N ASN A 404 -54.61 -31.85 -11.98
CA ASN A 404 -54.99 -33.22 -12.41
C ASN A 404 -56.34 -33.20 -13.11
N ILE A 405 -57.33 -32.49 -12.60
CA ILE A 405 -58.65 -32.33 -13.23
C ILE A 405 -58.51 -31.73 -14.64
N TYR A 406 -57.71 -30.70 -14.79
CA TYR A 406 -57.45 -30.09 -16.09
C TYR A 406 -56.79 -31.08 -17.07
N SER A 407 -55.89 -31.91 -16.60
CA SER A 407 -55.27 -32.93 -17.43
C SER A 407 -56.26 -34.02 -17.86
N ILE A 408 -57.18 -34.43 -17.00
CA ILE A 408 -58.17 -35.48 -17.29
C ILE A 408 -59.24 -34.93 -18.23
N LEU A 409 -59.69 -33.66 -18.04
CA LEU A 409 -60.76 -33.05 -18.80
C LEU A 409 -60.26 -32.25 -20.03
N ASP A 410 -58.98 -32.34 -20.35
CA ASP A 410 -58.31 -31.59 -21.42
C ASP A 410 -58.64 -30.09 -21.39
N LEU A 411 -58.41 -29.47 -20.23
CA LEU A 411 -58.61 -28.06 -19.96
C LEU A 411 -57.27 -27.31 -19.86
N LYS A 412 -57.18 -26.14 -20.49
CA LYS A 412 -55.95 -25.35 -20.44
C LYS A 412 -55.79 -24.52 -19.15
N ASP A 413 -56.88 -23.95 -18.72
CA ASP A 413 -56.92 -23.08 -17.54
C ASP A 413 -58.35 -22.91 -16.97
N ARG A 414 -58.50 -22.15 -15.90
CA ARG A 414 -59.78 -21.89 -15.25
C ARG A 414 -60.76 -21.17 -16.15
N LYS A 415 -60.30 -20.36 -17.09
CA LYS A 415 -61.16 -19.66 -18.06
C LYS A 415 -61.75 -20.67 -19.09
N ASP A 416 -60.94 -21.62 -19.50
CA ASP A 416 -61.35 -22.67 -20.40
C ASP A 416 -62.41 -23.58 -19.75
N PHE A 417 -62.24 -23.91 -18.45
CA PHE A 417 -63.24 -24.57 -17.65
C PHE A 417 -64.59 -23.85 -17.68
N PHE A 418 -64.62 -22.56 -17.35
CA PHE A 418 -65.88 -21.76 -17.35
C PHE A 418 -66.50 -21.59 -18.74
N LYS A 419 -65.74 -21.70 -19.82
CA LYS A 419 -66.27 -21.68 -21.19
C LYS A 419 -66.94 -23.01 -21.56
N LYS A 420 -66.49 -24.14 -21.02
CA LYS A 420 -67.00 -25.45 -21.33
C LYS A 420 -68.21 -25.88 -20.48
N ILE A 421 -68.45 -25.20 -19.33
CA ILE A 421 -69.58 -25.49 -18.44
C ILE A 421 -70.73 -24.46 -18.57
N ARG A 422 -70.56 -23.38 -19.32
CA ARG A 422 -71.63 -22.48 -19.74
C ARG A 422 -72.17 -22.91 -21.10
#